data_5d0c1bc1ff529fe1d76b4d41e7324f62
#
_entry.id   5d0c1bc1ff529fe1d76b4d41e7324f62
#
_cell.length_a   1.000
_cell.length_b   1.000
_cell.length_c   1.000
_cell.angle_alpha   90.00
_cell.angle_beta   90.00
_cell.angle_gamma   90.00
#
_symmetry.space_group_name_H-M   'P 1'
#
loop_
_entity.id
_entity.type
_entity.pdbx_description
1 polymer ?
#
loop_
_entity_poly.entity_id
_entity_poly.type
_entity_poly.pdbx_seq_one_letter_code
_entity_poly.pdbx_strand_id
1 'polypeptide(L)'
;SMDSVLKSFKNGDIHEKDKIVVKFNGESLKTTVGRVIFNSVLPEKVQFENRTHKKKELKNLLSRIFDTYDMATTVQVADDIKDLWFHYATVAANSINIADMRVPKEKENIIKQWEENANNIYKYFFKWFFSESEKHRLIVEIWTKVKIDVEQHLKNIIWPGNDLYSMVDSGARWSQIHMTQISGMKWLVV
;
A
#
# COMPACT_ATOMS: atom_id res chain seq x y z
N SER A 1 24.06 17.84 9.96
CA SER A 1 23.16 18.66 9.13
C SER A 1 22.58 17.80 8.00
N MET A 2 21.55 18.28 7.33
CA MET A 2 20.98 17.58 6.16
C MET A 2 22.04 17.42 5.07
N ASP A 3 22.84 18.43 4.80
CA ASP A 3 23.92 18.39 3.78
C ASP A 3 24.98 17.32 4.06
N SER A 4 25.34 17.10 5.33
CA SER A 4 26.29 16.04 5.68
C SER A 4 25.72 14.64 5.38
N VAL A 5 24.42 14.44 5.61
CA VAL A 5 23.73 13.18 5.29
C VAL A 5 23.70 12.95 3.77
N LEU A 6 23.38 13.98 2.99
CA LEU A 6 23.36 13.89 1.53
C LEU A 6 24.76 13.60 0.95
N LYS A 7 25.82 14.17 1.55
CA LYS A 7 27.21 13.87 1.15
C LYS A 7 27.59 12.43 1.46
N SER A 8 27.33 11.94 2.70
CA SER A 8 27.62 10.56 3.07
C SER A 8 26.80 9.56 2.23
N PHE A 9 25.57 9.91 1.87
CA PHE A 9 24.77 9.08 0.98
C PHE A 9 25.37 9.02 -0.44
N LYS A 10 25.80 10.15 -1.01
CA LYS A 10 26.47 10.18 -2.31
C LYS A 10 27.79 9.42 -2.33
N ASN A 11 28.48 9.34 -1.19
CA ASN A 11 29.72 8.56 -1.05
C ASN A 11 29.48 7.05 -0.87
N GLY A 12 28.22 6.63 -0.66
CA GLY A 12 27.86 5.22 -0.43
C GLY A 12 28.06 4.74 1.01
N ASP A 13 28.30 5.66 1.97
CA ASP A 13 28.54 5.30 3.39
C ASP A 13 27.26 4.89 4.12
N ILE A 14 26.09 5.32 3.63
CA ILE A 14 24.78 5.11 4.23
C ILE A 14 23.73 4.80 3.16
N HIS A 15 22.68 4.06 3.55
CA HIS A 15 21.56 3.66 2.67
C HIS A 15 20.27 4.41 2.97
N GLU A 16 19.33 4.42 2.02
CA GLU A 16 18.06 5.17 2.10
C GLU A 16 17.20 4.79 3.32
N LYS A 17 17.26 3.52 3.72
CA LYS A 17 16.47 2.96 4.83
C LYS A 17 17.11 3.15 6.21
N ASP A 18 18.35 3.65 6.25
CA ASP A 18 19.10 3.81 7.52
C ASP A 18 18.43 4.85 8.41
N LYS A 19 18.32 4.49 9.70
CA LYS A 19 17.79 5.37 10.73
C LYS A 19 18.90 6.27 11.24
N ILE A 20 18.68 7.56 11.15
CA ILE A 20 19.63 8.59 11.51
C ILE A 20 19.02 9.64 12.44
N VAL A 21 19.87 10.41 13.10
CA VAL A 21 19.46 11.60 13.84
C VAL A 21 20.04 12.83 13.17
N VAL A 22 19.18 13.74 12.75
CA VAL A 22 19.56 14.98 12.07
C VAL A 22 19.16 16.16 12.93
N LYS A 23 20.01 17.18 13.00
CA LYS A 23 19.63 18.48 13.58
C LYS A 23 18.91 19.32 12.52
N PHE A 24 17.67 19.70 12.82
CA PHE A 24 16.84 20.56 12.01
C PHE A 24 16.27 21.67 12.89
N ASN A 25 16.47 22.93 12.53
CA ASN A 25 16.05 24.12 13.30
C ASN A 25 16.47 24.08 14.80
N GLY A 26 17.64 23.51 15.10
CA GLY A 26 18.17 23.39 16.46
C GLY A 26 17.70 22.15 17.23
N GLU A 27 16.72 21.43 16.77
CA GLU A 27 16.19 20.20 17.40
C GLU A 27 16.78 18.94 16.77
N SER A 28 16.96 17.90 17.59
CA SER A 28 17.41 16.58 17.13
C SER A 28 16.22 15.75 16.69
N LEU A 29 16.14 15.46 15.40
CA LEU A 29 15.04 14.71 14.78
C LEU A 29 15.49 13.31 14.38
N LYS A 30 14.81 12.27 14.90
CA LYS A 30 14.99 10.90 14.46
C LYS A 30 14.25 10.69 13.14
N THR A 31 14.98 10.30 12.09
CA THR A 31 14.44 10.17 10.74
C THR A 31 15.19 9.06 9.95
N THR A 32 14.95 8.96 8.68
CA THR A 32 15.70 8.10 7.75
C THR A 32 16.37 8.91 6.67
N VAL A 33 17.41 8.35 6.06
CA VAL A 33 18.13 9.01 4.95
C VAL A 33 17.18 9.34 3.80
N GLY A 34 16.29 8.42 3.42
CA GLY A 34 15.31 8.65 2.36
C GLY A 34 14.36 9.82 2.64
N ARG A 35 13.98 10.06 3.92
CA ARG A 35 13.18 11.25 4.26
C ARG A 35 13.98 12.54 4.15
N VAL A 36 15.28 12.52 4.47
CA VAL A 36 16.16 13.67 4.25
C VAL A 36 16.27 13.97 2.76
N ILE A 37 16.45 12.96 1.92
CA ILE A 37 16.49 13.11 0.46
C ILE A 37 15.17 13.69 -0.06
N PHE A 38 14.03 13.19 0.40
CA PHE A 38 12.73 13.73 0.01
C PHE A 38 12.55 15.20 0.42
N ASN A 39 12.96 15.55 1.64
CA ASN A 39 12.88 16.93 2.10
C ASN A 39 13.85 17.89 1.40
N SER A 40 14.92 17.40 0.77
CA SER A 40 15.86 18.24 0.04
C SER A 40 15.29 18.85 -1.26
N VAL A 41 14.19 18.31 -1.78
CA VAL A 41 13.50 18.85 -2.96
C VAL A 41 12.30 19.73 -2.57
N LEU A 42 11.98 19.86 -1.26
CA LEU A 42 10.88 20.69 -0.80
C LEU A 42 11.35 22.15 -0.55
N PRO A 43 10.51 23.15 -0.79
CA PRO A 43 10.84 24.56 -0.58
C PRO A 43 11.07 24.88 0.91
N GLU A 44 11.90 25.85 1.20
CA GLU A 44 12.37 26.20 2.57
C GLU A 44 11.27 26.47 3.61
N LYS A 45 10.15 27.08 3.20
CA LYS A 45 9.04 27.38 4.13
C LYS A 45 8.20 26.16 4.49
N VAL A 46 8.40 25.01 3.81
CA VAL A 46 7.73 23.76 4.15
C VAL A 46 8.44 23.13 5.34
N GLN A 47 7.69 22.79 6.38
CA GLN A 47 8.24 22.09 7.54
C GLN A 47 8.76 20.71 7.13
N PHE A 48 9.77 20.19 7.86
CA PHE A 48 10.33 18.88 7.61
C PHE A 48 9.26 17.78 7.71
N GLU A 49 9.01 17.10 6.61
CA GLU A 49 8.05 16.00 6.52
C GLU A 49 8.71 14.69 7.00
N ASN A 50 8.46 14.33 8.27
CA ASN A 50 9.02 13.13 8.89
C ASN A 50 8.05 11.94 8.90
N ARG A 51 7.31 11.75 7.82
CA ARG A 51 6.34 10.65 7.68
C ARG A 51 6.44 10.01 6.30
N THR A 52 5.81 8.86 6.15
CA THR A 52 5.68 8.22 4.85
C THR A 52 4.58 8.92 4.05
N HIS A 53 4.89 9.30 2.83
CA HIS A 53 3.93 9.91 1.91
C HIS A 53 3.35 8.86 0.96
N LYS A 54 2.05 8.60 1.13
CA LYS A 54 1.23 7.84 0.19
C LYS A 54 0.55 8.84 -0.76
N LYS A 55 -0.20 8.35 -1.73
CA LYS A 55 -0.88 9.17 -2.74
C LYS A 55 -1.70 10.33 -2.14
N LYS A 56 -2.44 10.09 -1.06
CA LYS A 56 -3.29 11.09 -0.41
C LYS A 56 -2.47 12.17 0.30
N GLU A 57 -1.45 11.74 1.04
CA GLU A 57 -0.55 12.65 1.78
C GLU A 57 0.25 13.53 0.82
N LEU A 58 0.70 12.96 -0.31
CA LEU A 58 1.40 13.72 -1.35
C LEU A 58 0.49 14.78 -1.99
N LYS A 59 -0.77 14.44 -2.29
CA LYS A 59 -1.74 15.41 -2.79
C LYS A 59 -1.94 16.55 -1.79
N ASN A 60 -2.08 16.26 -0.51
CA ASN A 60 -2.24 17.26 0.53
C ASN A 60 -0.98 18.13 0.69
N LEU A 61 0.22 17.56 0.53
CA LEU A 61 1.47 18.31 0.55
C LEU A 61 1.54 19.31 -0.60
N LEU A 62 1.26 18.88 -1.82
CA LEU A 62 1.23 19.76 -3.00
C LEU A 62 0.17 20.87 -2.87
N SER A 63 -1.01 20.57 -2.31
CA SER A 63 -2.02 21.59 -2.02
C SER A 63 -1.50 22.65 -1.04
N ARG A 64 -0.83 22.25 0.05
CA ARG A 64 -0.23 23.20 1.00
C ARG A 64 0.88 24.04 0.37
N ILE A 65 1.68 23.45 -0.54
CA ILE A 65 2.71 24.20 -1.27
C ILE A 65 2.06 25.24 -2.16
N PHE A 66 1.00 24.87 -2.89
CA PHE A 66 0.23 25.80 -3.72
C PHE A 66 -0.37 26.96 -2.93
N ASP A 67 -0.90 26.69 -1.74
CA ASP A 67 -1.48 27.73 -0.86
C ASP A 67 -0.41 28.66 -0.26
N THR A 68 0.84 28.19 -0.12
CA THR A 68 1.94 28.94 0.53
C THR A 68 2.80 29.70 -0.48
N TYR A 69 2.93 29.17 -1.66
CA TYR A 69 3.75 29.71 -2.76
C TYR A 69 2.85 30.04 -3.95
N ASP A 70 3.43 30.03 -5.13
CA ASP A 70 2.77 30.26 -6.41
C ASP A 70 2.63 28.97 -7.23
N MET A 71 1.92 29.06 -8.34
CA MET A 71 1.73 27.96 -9.27
C MET A 71 3.05 27.46 -9.87
N ALA A 72 3.96 28.36 -10.23
CA ALA A 72 5.23 28.03 -10.85
C ALA A 72 6.11 27.19 -9.91
N THR A 73 6.23 27.61 -8.65
CA THR A 73 6.95 26.87 -7.60
C THR A 73 6.32 25.49 -7.36
N THR A 74 4.99 25.43 -7.33
CA THR A 74 4.27 24.16 -7.12
C THR A 74 4.52 23.17 -8.25
N VAL A 75 4.51 23.62 -9.49
CA VAL A 75 4.83 22.78 -10.67
C VAL A 75 6.27 22.30 -10.60
N GLN A 76 7.24 23.17 -10.30
CA GLN A 76 8.64 22.79 -10.17
C GLN A 76 8.83 21.71 -9.10
N VAL A 77 8.25 21.89 -7.92
CA VAL A 77 8.32 20.90 -6.82
C VAL A 77 7.66 19.57 -7.22
N ALA A 78 6.55 19.61 -7.94
CA ALA A 78 5.91 18.40 -8.43
C ALA A 78 6.79 17.64 -9.43
N ASP A 79 7.49 18.36 -10.30
CA ASP A 79 8.45 17.76 -11.23
C ASP A 79 9.68 17.21 -10.50
N ASP A 80 10.25 17.93 -9.56
CA ASP A 80 11.38 17.47 -8.74
C ASP A 80 11.04 16.21 -7.96
N ILE A 81 9.85 16.14 -7.35
CA ILE A 81 9.34 14.93 -6.68
C ILE A 81 9.20 13.79 -7.68
N LYS A 82 8.62 14.01 -8.83
CA LYS A 82 8.43 13.01 -9.88
C LYS A 82 9.78 12.42 -10.32
N ASP A 83 10.77 13.27 -10.59
CA ASP A 83 12.10 12.87 -11.03
C ASP A 83 12.85 12.09 -9.94
N LEU A 84 12.73 12.51 -8.68
CA LEU A 84 13.24 11.79 -7.53
C LEU A 84 12.65 10.37 -7.46
N TRP A 85 11.34 10.24 -7.63
CA TRP A 85 10.65 8.96 -7.53
C TRP A 85 11.00 8.03 -8.70
N PHE A 86 11.11 8.54 -9.91
CA PHE A 86 11.56 7.74 -11.04
C PHE A 86 12.99 7.23 -10.83
N HIS A 87 13.88 8.09 -10.35
CA HIS A 87 15.25 7.69 -10.04
C HIS A 87 15.28 6.55 -9.01
N TYR A 88 14.63 6.73 -7.86
CA TYR A 88 14.66 5.72 -6.79
C TYR A 88 13.81 4.47 -7.10
N ALA A 89 12.77 4.56 -7.90
CA ALA A 89 12.06 3.38 -8.39
C ALA A 89 12.96 2.51 -9.29
N THR A 90 13.78 3.15 -10.11
CA THR A 90 14.77 2.46 -10.96
C THR A 90 15.89 1.82 -10.13
N VAL A 91 16.43 2.55 -9.15
CA VAL A 91 17.50 2.05 -8.26
C VAL A 91 17.00 0.91 -7.38
N ALA A 92 15.78 1.01 -6.83
CA ALA A 92 15.18 -0.02 -6.00
C ALA A 92 14.90 -1.32 -6.76
N ALA A 93 14.77 -1.26 -8.10
CA ALA A 93 14.55 -2.40 -8.98
C ALA A 93 13.43 -3.35 -8.48
N ASN A 94 12.35 -2.79 -7.93
CA ASN A 94 11.24 -3.57 -7.39
C ASN A 94 10.65 -4.47 -8.49
N SER A 95 10.60 -5.76 -8.23
CA SER A 95 10.06 -6.75 -9.16
C SER A 95 8.99 -7.61 -8.50
N ILE A 96 8.12 -8.21 -9.32
CA ILE A 96 7.07 -9.11 -8.84
C ILE A 96 7.40 -10.54 -9.26
N ASN A 97 7.46 -11.42 -8.26
CA ASN A 97 7.63 -12.85 -8.46
C ASN A 97 6.36 -13.59 -8.00
N ILE A 98 6.10 -14.75 -8.56
CA ILE A 98 5.00 -15.64 -8.11
C ILE A 98 5.16 -16.02 -6.63
N ALA A 99 6.40 -16.16 -6.14
CA ALA A 99 6.69 -16.45 -4.74
C ALA A 99 6.25 -15.33 -3.77
N ASP A 100 6.08 -14.10 -4.26
CA ASP A 100 5.60 -12.96 -3.46
C ASP A 100 4.09 -13.02 -3.19
N MET A 101 3.39 -13.80 -4.02
CA MET A 101 1.93 -14.00 -3.95
C MET A 101 1.62 -15.21 -3.07
N ARG A 102 1.79 -15.06 -1.76
CA ARG A 102 1.52 -16.15 -0.82
C ARG A 102 0.04 -16.37 -0.62
N VAL A 103 -0.38 -17.63 -0.70
CA VAL A 103 -1.75 -18.05 -0.39
C VAL A 103 -1.85 -18.33 1.11
N PRO A 104 -2.88 -17.85 1.82
CA PRO A 104 -3.12 -18.20 3.21
C PRO A 104 -3.29 -19.70 3.40
N LYS A 105 -2.62 -20.28 4.40
CA LYS A 105 -2.78 -21.72 4.72
C LYS A 105 -4.19 -22.04 5.18
N GLU A 106 -4.84 -21.09 5.82
CA GLU A 106 -6.19 -21.16 6.34
C GLU A 106 -7.28 -21.12 5.25
N LYS A 107 -6.92 -20.70 4.03
CA LYS A 107 -7.86 -20.53 2.91
C LYS A 107 -8.69 -21.80 2.64
N GLU A 108 -8.07 -22.96 2.61
CA GLU A 108 -8.78 -24.21 2.33
C GLU A 108 -9.81 -24.55 3.42
N ASN A 109 -9.48 -24.32 4.67
CA ASN A 109 -10.37 -24.55 5.79
C ASN A 109 -11.55 -23.58 5.78
N ILE A 110 -11.29 -22.29 5.49
CA ILE A 110 -12.32 -21.26 5.35
C ILE A 110 -13.29 -21.67 4.24
N ILE A 111 -12.77 -22.03 3.06
CA ILE A 111 -13.62 -22.42 1.92
C ILE A 111 -14.47 -23.63 2.28
N LYS A 112 -13.91 -24.70 2.85
CA LYS A 112 -14.64 -25.91 3.23
C LYS A 112 -15.78 -25.61 4.19
N GLN A 113 -15.54 -24.83 5.24
CA GLN A 113 -16.55 -24.43 6.22
C GLN A 113 -17.73 -23.70 5.55
N TRP A 114 -17.44 -22.80 4.62
CA TRP A 114 -18.48 -22.04 3.94
C TRP A 114 -19.20 -22.82 2.84
N GLU A 115 -18.51 -23.77 2.21
CA GLU A 115 -19.14 -24.74 1.27
C GLU A 115 -20.18 -25.60 1.99
N GLU A 116 -19.91 -26.04 3.22
CA GLU A 116 -20.90 -26.76 4.03
C GLU A 116 -22.14 -25.89 4.29
N ASN A 117 -21.95 -24.61 4.63
CA ASN A 117 -23.04 -23.67 4.81
C ASN A 117 -23.85 -23.46 3.51
N ALA A 118 -23.19 -23.30 2.38
CA ALA A 118 -23.82 -23.17 1.08
C ALA A 118 -24.62 -24.43 0.72
N ASN A 119 -24.05 -25.61 0.95
CA ASN A 119 -24.73 -26.87 0.72
C ASN A 119 -25.98 -27.06 1.57
N ASN A 120 -26.01 -26.54 2.79
CA ASN A 120 -27.21 -26.54 3.63
C ASN A 120 -28.30 -25.64 3.02
N ILE A 121 -27.98 -24.49 2.46
CA ILE A 121 -28.94 -23.64 1.75
C ILE A 121 -29.54 -24.40 0.54
N TYR A 122 -28.72 -25.08 -0.24
CA TYR A 122 -29.21 -25.92 -1.34
C TYR A 122 -30.15 -27.02 -0.86
N LYS A 123 -29.83 -27.71 0.26
CA LYS A 123 -30.71 -28.73 0.86
C LYS A 123 -32.06 -28.15 1.26
N TYR A 124 -32.10 -26.98 1.88
CA TYR A 124 -33.35 -26.32 2.24
C TYR A 124 -34.13 -25.82 1.01
N PHE A 125 -33.45 -25.34 0.00
CA PHE A 125 -34.08 -24.98 -1.27
C PHE A 125 -34.79 -26.18 -1.92
N PHE A 126 -34.12 -27.33 -2.02
CA PHE A 126 -34.75 -28.55 -2.54
C PHE A 126 -35.91 -29.09 -1.70
N LYS A 127 -35.99 -28.68 -0.46
CA LYS A 127 -37.14 -28.95 0.41
C LYS A 127 -38.25 -27.87 0.33
N TRP A 128 -38.15 -26.97 -0.63
CA TRP A 128 -39.13 -25.89 -0.87
C TRP A 128 -39.26 -24.84 0.25
N PHE A 129 -38.24 -24.71 1.12
CA PHE A 129 -38.25 -23.68 2.17
C PHE A 129 -37.89 -22.30 1.67
N PHE A 130 -37.18 -22.19 0.51
CA PHE A 130 -36.71 -20.93 -0.07
C PHE A 130 -37.18 -20.77 -1.52
N SER A 131 -37.43 -19.52 -1.93
CA SER A 131 -37.58 -19.15 -3.33
C SER A 131 -36.23 -19.11 -4.05
N GLU A 132 -36.23 -19.13 -5.38
CA GLU A 132 -35.02 -19.02 -6.20
C GLU A 132 -34.24 -17.72 -5.89
N SER A 133 -34.97 -16.60 -5.77
CA SER A 133 -34.38 -15.28 -5.45
C SER A 133 -33.77 -15.24 -4.04
N GLU A 134 -34.39 -15.91 -3.09
CA GLU A 134 -33.88 -15.97 -1.71
C GLU A 134 -32.66 -16.86 -1.59
N LYS A 135 -32.66 -18.01 -2.25
CA LYS A 135 -31.49 -18.88 -2.38
C LYS A 135 -30.30 -18.09 -2.96
N HIS A 136 -30.52 -17.39 -4.09
CA HIS A 136 -29.48 -16.60 -4.73
C HIS A 136 -28.91 -15.54 -3.78
N ARG A 137 -29.78 -14.78 -3.10
CA ARG A 137 -29.36 -13.76 -2.12
C ARG A 137 -28.50 -14.36 -1.02
N LEU A 138 -28.90 -15.48 -0.42
CA LEU A 138 -28.18 -16.15 0.66
C LEU A 138 -26.83 -16.69 0.22
N ILE A 139 -26.74 -17.25 -0.99
CA ILE A 139 -25.48 -17.73 -1.57
C ILE A 139 -24.51 -16.58 -1.81
N VAL A 140 -24.98 -15.46 -2.39
CA VAL A 140 -24.16 -14.26 -2.58
C VAL A 140 -23.66 -13.71 -1.24
N GLU A 141 -24.50 -13.69 -0.22
CA GLU A 141 -24.11 -13.27 1.14
C GLU A 141 -23.01 -14.15 1.73
N ILE A 142 -23.13 -15.49 1.61
CA ILE A 142 -22.08 -16.43 2.05
C ILE A 142 -20.76 -16.11 1.36
N TRP A 143 -20.73 -16.08 0.02
CA TRP A 143 -19.49 -15.87 -0.70
C TRP A 143 -18.88 -14.49 -0.47
N THR A 144 -19.70 -13.49 -0.15
CA THR A 144 -19.22 -12.17 0.28
C THR A 144 -18.50 -12.25 1.63
N LYS A 145 -19.02 -13.02 2.58
CA LYS A 145 -18.36 -13.25 3.87
C LYS A 145 -17.04 -14.01 3.71
N VAL A 146 -17.03 -15.09 2.91
CA VAL A 146 -15.81 -15.85 2.57
C VAL A 146 -14.72 -14.93 2.05
N LYS A 147 -15.07 -14.03 1.13
CA LYS A 147 -14.13 -13.06 0.57
C LYS A 147 -13.53 -12.17 1.67
N ILE A 148 -14.35 -11.65 2.57
CA ILE A 148 -13.90 -10.78 3.67
C ILE A 148 -12.96 -11.54 4.60
N ASP A 149 -13.29 -12.78 4.96
CA ASP A 149 -12.47 -13.62 5.83
C ASP A 149 -11.11 -13.93 5.18
N VAL A 150 -11.10 -14.31 3.91
CA VAL A 150 -9.85 -14.55 3.16
C VAL A 150 -9.02 -13.26 3.03
N GLU A 151 -9.66 -12.10 2.80
CA GLU A 151 -8.96 -10.81 2.73
C GLU A 151 -8.31 -10.44 4.06
N GLN A 152 -8.95 -10.70 5.19
CA GLN A 152 -8.37 -10.44 6.52
C GLN A 152 -7.12 -11.29 6.77
N HIS A 153 -7.15 -12.58 6.40
CA HIS A 153 -6.00 -13.47 6.53
C HIS A 153 -4.85 -13.06 5.59
N LEU A 154 -5.16 -12.59 4.38
CA LEU A 154 -4.15 -12.08 3.46
C LEU A 154 -3.39 -10.87 4.01
N LYS A 155 -4.07 -9.93 4.69
CA LYS A 155 -3.43 -8.76 5.29
C LYS A 155 -2.36 -9.14 6.32
N ASN A 156 -2.50 -10.27 6.99
CA ASN A 156 -1.54 -10.76 7.98
C ASN A 156 -0.32 -11.45 7.36
N ILE A 157 -0.42 -11.92 6.12
CA ILE A 157 0.64 -12.67 5.44
C ILE A 157 1.52 -11.75 4.60
N ILE A 158 0.97 -10.66 4.11
CA ILE A 158 1.69 -9.69 3.30
C ILE A 158 2.35 -8.69 4.25
N TRP A 159 3.68 -8.67 4.27
CA TRP A 159 4.48 -7.89 5.23
C TRP A 159 5.24 -6.75 4.57
N PRO A 160 5.59 -5.69 5.33
CA PRO A 160 6.51 -4.65 4.89
C PRO A 160 7.87 -5.27 4.54
N GLY A 161 8.32 -5.11 3.31
CA GLY A 161 9.56 -5.72 2.78
C GLY A 161 9.32 -6.61 1.56
N ASN A 162 8.05 -6.92 1.26
CA ASN A 162 7.65 -7.50 -0.02
C ASN A 162 7.43 -6.37 -1.04
N ASP A 163 8.01 -6.48 -2.22
CA ASP A 163 7.91 -5.46 -3.28
C ASP A 163 6.45 -5.22 -3.70
N LEU A 164 5.67 -6.29 -3.79
CA LEU A 164 4.25 -6.22 -4.10
C LEU A 164 3.47 -5.43 -3.02
N TYR A 165 3.78 -5.65 -1.74
CA TYR A 165 3.20 -4.86 -0.65
C TYR A 165 3.53 -3.37 -0.81
N SER A 166 4.79 -3.06 -1.10
CA SER A 166 5.25 -1.67 -1.27
C SER A 166 4.53 -0.97 -2.42
N MET A 167 4.28 -1.65 -3.54
CA MET A 167 3.53 -1.10 -4.68
C MET A 167 2.07 -0.82 -4.33
N VAL A 168 1.42 -1.73 -3.60
CA VAL A 168 0.02 -1.60 -3.19
C VAL A 168 -0.14 -0.54 -2.10
N ASP A 169 0.74 -0.56 -1.08
CA ASP A 169 0.66 0.35 0.06
C ASP A 169 0.94 1.81 -0.33
N SER A 170 1.87 2.04 -1.24
CA SER A 170 2.14 3.37 -1.80
C SER A 170 1.00 3.90 -2.68
N GLY A 171 0.16 3.00 -3.21
CA GLY A 171 -0.87 3.34 -4.18
C GLY A 171 -0.33 3.61 -5.59
N ALA A 172 0.94 3.28 -5.87
CA ALA A 172 1.58 3.48 -7.16
C ALA A 172 0.99 2.53 -8.22
N ARG A 173 0.83 1.26 -7.86
CA ARG A 173 0.30 0.24 -8.76
C ARG A 173 -0.43 -0.83 -7.96
N TRP A 174 -1.45 -1.45 -8.55
CA TRP A 174 -2.30 -2.45 -7.93
C TRP A 174 -3.15 -1.87 -6.78
N SER A 175 -4.03 -2.67 -6.25
CA SER A 175 -4.84 -2.35 -5.09
C SER A 175 -4.98 -3.59 -4.21
N GLN A 176 -5.41 -3.43 -2.98
CA GLN A 176 -5.72 -4.55 -2.07
C GLN A 176 -6.69 -5.56 -2.72
N ILE A 177 -7.62 -5.07 -3.53
CA ILE A 177 -8.56 -5.89 -4.28
C ILE A 177 -7.85 -6.83 -5.26
N HIS A 178 -6.90 -6.32 -6.04
CA HIS A 178 -6.12 -7.13 -6.98
C HIS A 178 -5.30 -8.21 -6.24
N MET A 179 -4.73 -7.87 -5.10
CA MET A 179 -4.01 -8.84 -4.27
C MET A 179 -4.93 -9.95 -3.76
N THR A 180 -6.12 -9.59 -3.29
CA THR A 180 -7.11 -10.57 -2.85
C THR A 180 -7.55 -11.48 -4.00
N GLN A 181 -7.66 -10.96 -5.22
CA GLN A 181 -8.02 -11.77 -6.39
C GLN A 181 -6.92 -12.78 -6.78
N ILE A 182 -5.65 -12.39 -6.66
CA ILE A 182 -4.52 -13.24 -7.10
C ILE A 182 -4.15 -14.25 -6.04
N SER A 183 -3.96 -13.82 -4.79
CA SER A 183 -3.50 -14.67 -3.69
C SER A 183 -4.63 -15.29 -2.88
N GLY A 184 -5.80 -14.68 -2.90
CA GLY A 184 -6.98 -15.11 -2.17
C GLY A 184 -7.99 -15.82 -3.03
N MET A 185 -9.04 -15.10 -3.42
CA MET A 185 -10.18 -15.65 -4.15
C MET A 185 -10.67 -14.65 -5.19
N LYS A 186 -10.99 -15.14 -6.39
CA LYS A 186 -11.63 -14.33 -7.42
C LYS A 186 -12.98 -13.80 -6.93
N TRP A 187 -13.32 -12.60 -7.32
CA TRP A 187 -14.60 -11.98 -6.98
C TRP A 187 -15.78 -12.71 -7.60
N LEU A 188 -16.94 -12.56 -6.94
CA LEU A 188 -18.22 -12.85 -7.57
C LEU A 188 -18.31 -11.98 -8.83
N VAL A 189 -18.42 -12.61 -9.97
CA VAL A 189 -18.66 -11.95 -11.26
C VAL A 189 -20.14 -12.12 -11.55
N VAL A 190 -20.84 -10.99 -11.70
CA VAL A 190 -22.24 -10.96 -12.12
C VAL A 190 -22.28 -10.94 -13.64
#